data_985550653695e8ecf862647be7fb8003
#
_entry.id   985550653695e8ecf862647be7fb8003
#
_cell.length_a   1.000
_cell.length_b   1.000
_cell.length_c   1.000
_cell.angle_alpha   90.00
_cell.angle_beta   90.00
_cell.angle_gamma   90.00
#
_symmetry.space_group_name_H-M   'P 1'
#
loop_
_entity.id
_entity.type
_entity.pdbx_description
1 polymer ?
#
loop_
_entity_poly.entity_id
_entity_poly.type
_entity_poly.pdbx_seq_one_letter_code
_entity_poly.pdbx_strand_id
1 'polypeptide(L)'
;MGAMRILVRAGGALAAMVWLAAMPAAAIEIEEVTSPGGTVFWLVEEQAIPLVAVEISFAGGARLDPADRPGLANMMAALLEEGAGDLDATAFAKARDELAARFGFGAGRDSVTVGARMLTEGLDRSAALLATALASPRFDAEAVERVRGQILSGLAADQTDPNAVASRLWFARAFEGHAYARDADGTIEGVSAITRDELVAAHGRLLSRKAATVAVVGAVDAARAGALVDAILGGLPEGARPEVAPAPETPPAGIAIEELDVPQSVAIFGQKGLPRDHPDYIPAYVMNHVIGGGGFSSRLMEEVREKRGLAYGVYSYLANYDGADLILGSVQTANERIAESLEVIRTEWRRVAEEGIPEDDLERAKRYLTGAFALRFDSNAKIARFLVGAQEENLGLDYINIRNDLIEAVTVEDIRRVSKLLDPQGLSIVVVGKPAGL
;
A
#
# COMPACT_ATOMS: atom_id res chain seq x y z
N MET A 1 74.46 -24.31 39.61
CA MET A 1 74.24 -23.67 38.33
C MET A 1 72.77 -23.92 37.99
N GLY A 2 71.94 -22.94 38.16
CA GLY A 2 70.52 -23.00 38.35
C GLY A 2 69.73 -23.15 37.10
N ALA A 3 68.88 -24.14 37.09
CA ALA A 3 67.81 -24.28 36.10
C ALA A 3 66.50 -23.70 36.71
N MET A 4 66.14 -22.54 36.22
CA MET A 4 64.94 -21.84 36.65
C MET A 4 63.70 -22.49 35.96
N ARG A 5 62.88 -23.21 36.74
CA ARG A 5 61.62 -23.77 36.30
C ARG A 5 60.60 -22.63 36.13
N ILE A 6 60.29 -22.32 34.90
CA ILE A 6 59.15 -21.46 34.56
C ILE A 6 57.88 -22.29 34.65
N LEU A 7 57.09 -22.03 35.69
CA LEU A 7 55.70 -22.53 35.82
C LEU A 7 54.82 -21.76 34.86
N VAL A 8 54.47 -22.41 33.76
CA VAL A 8 53.37 -21.91 32.88
C VAL A 8 52.06 -22.20 33.61
N ARG A 9 51.47 -21.18 34.22
CA ARG A 9 50.10 -21.21 34.70
C ARG A 9 49.19 -21.21 33.45
N ALA A 10 48.63 -22.34 33.13
CA ALA A 10 47.51 -22.46 32.21
C ALA A 10 46.30 -21.75 32.83
N GLY A 11 46.16 -20.45 32.51
CA GLY A 11 44.93 -19.72 32.78
C GLY A 11 43.86 -20.28 31.88
N GLY A 12 42.92 -21.02 32.47
CA GLY A 12 41.74 -21.42 31.76
C GLY A 12 40.96 -20.16 31.34
N ALA A 13 41.03 -19.88 30.04
CA ALA A 13 40.11 -18.95 29.42
C ALA A 13 38.72 -19.63 29.50
N LEU A 14 37.94 -19.28 30.53
CA LEU A 14 36.49 -19.48 30.50
C LEU A 14 36.00 -18.70 29.26
N ALA A 15 35.80 -19.42 28.19
CA ALA A 15 34.95 -18.98 27.11
C ALA A 15 33.56 -18.83 27.70
N ALA A 16 33.22 -17.65 28.18
CA ALA A 16 31.84 -17.25 28.39
C ALA A 16 31.21 -17.31 27.00
N MET A 17 30.70 -18.48 26.61
CA MET A 17 29.68 -18.61 25.59
C MET A 17 28.51 -17.79 26.11
N VAL A 18 28.47 -16.54 25.68
CA VAL A 18 27.26 -15.75 25.72
C VAL A 18 26.30 -16.51 24.82
N TRP A 19 25.49 -17.35 25.44
CA TRP A 19 24.24 -17.76 24.86
C TRP A 19 23.45 -16.45 24.69
N LEU A 20 23.61 -15.81 23.52
CA LEU A 20 22.51 -15.03 22.99
C LEU A 20 21.40 -16.06 22.79
N ALA A 21 20.63 -16.29 23.84
CA ALA A 21 19.32 -16.84 23.69
C ALA A 21 18.69 -15.89 22.65
N ALA A 22 18.47 -16.38 21.44
CA ALA A 22 17.57 -15.75 20.50
C ALA A 22 16.26 -15.67 21.29
N MET A 23 16.00 -14.53 21.92
CA MET A 23 14.69 -14.26 22.47
C MET A 23 13.79 -14.42 21.26
N PRO A 24 12.79 -15.31 21.30
CA PRO A 24 11.79 -15.32 20.25
C PRO A 24 11.35 -13.86 20.13
N ALA A 25 11.35 -13.33 18.91
CA ALA A 25 10.78 -12.01 18.67
C ALA A 25 9.42 -12.04 19.36
N ALA A 26 9.22 -11.18 20.37
CA ALA A 26 7.98 -11.18 21.12
C ALA A 26 6.87 -11.04 20.07
N ALA A 27 5.91 -11.97 20.11
CA ALA A 27 4.76 -11.89 19.22
C ALA A 27 4.12 -10.52 19.44
N ILE A 28 3.79 -9.82 18.34
CA ILE A 28 3.09 -8.55 18.44
C ILE A 28 1.70 -8.89 18.99
N GLU A 29 1.40 -8.42 20.18
CA GLU A 29 0.10 -8.61 20.82
C GLU A 29 -0.84 -7.51 20.30
N ILE A 30 -1.89 -7.93 19.60
CA ILE A 30 -2.90 -7.04 19.03
C ILE A 30 -4.18 -7.23 19.86
N GLU A 31 -4.69 -6.13 20.37
CA GLU A 31 -5.96 -6.09 21.11
C GLU A 31 -7.04 -5.40 20.25
N GLU A 32 -8.22 -6.02 20.14
CA GLU A 32 -9.40 -5.35 19.62
C GLU A 32 -10.08 -4.61 20.77
N VAL A 33 -10.13 -3.30 20.66
CA VAL A 33 -10.66 -2.40 21.67
C VAL A 33 -11.89 -1.69 21.15
N THR A 34 -12.92 -1.56 22.00
CA THR A 34 -14.05 -0.67 21.73
C THR A 34 -13.90 0.58 22.59
N SER A 35 -13.83 1.74 21.94
CA SER A 35 -13.77 3.02 22.63
C SER A 35 -15.07 3.32 23.41
N PRO A 36 -15.06 4.22 24.40
CA PRO A 36 -16.28 4.66 25.08
C PRO A 36 -17.36 5.21 24.12
N GLY A 37 -16.96 5.82 23.01
CA GLY A 37 -17.85 6.30 21.94
C GLY A 37 -18.33 5.24 20.97
N GLY A 38 -17.92 3.96 21.15
CA GLY A 38 -18.36 2.82 20.37
C GLY A 38 -17.56 2.54 19.08
N THR A 39 -16.41 3.19 18.88
CA THR A 39 -15.51 2.87 17.75
C THR A 39 -14.67 1.65 18.09
N VAL A 40 -14.72 0.62 17.24
CA VAL A 40 -13.84 -0.55 17.32
C VAL A 40 -12.53 -0.22 16.62
N PHE A 41 -11.39 -0.53 17.25
CA PHE A 41 -10.08 -0.33 16.69
C PHE A 41 -9.08 -1.38 17.18
N TRP A 42 -7.96 -1.55 16.47
CA TRP A 42 -6.90 -2.43 16.90
C TRP A 42 -5.77 -1.66 17.58
N LEU A 43 -5.29 -2.18 18.71
CA LEU A 43 -4.25 -1.59 19.52
C LEU A 43 -3.04 -2.52 19.60
N VAL A 44 -1.84 -1.94 19.50
CA VAL A 44 -0.59 -2.53 19.95
C VAL A 44 0.06 -1.59 20.96
N GLU A 45 0.19 -2.03 22.21
CA GLU A 45 0.92 -1.29 23.24
C GLU A 45 2.43 -1.45 23.02
N GLU A 46 3.12 -0.33 22.73
CA GLU A 46 4.58 -0.30 22.55
C GLU A 46 5.16 0.84 23.39
N GLN A 47 5.78 0.46 24.52
CA GLN A 47 6.24 1.42 25.54
C GLN A 47 7.69 1.87 25.37
N ALA A 48 8.47 1.26 24.44
CA ALA A 48 9.89 1.54 24.29
C ALA A 48 10.17 2.96 23.77
N ILE A 49 9.24 3.53 23.01
CA ILE A 49 9.37 4.87 22.43
C ILE A 49 8.18 5.72 22.87
N PRO A 50 8.40 6.95 23.42
CA PRO A 50 7.31 7.82 23.90
C PRO A 50 6.55 8.47 22.72
N LEU A 51 5.98 7.65 21.85
CA LEU A 51 5.30 8.04 20.61
C LEU A 51 4.07 7.17 20.42
N VAL A 52 3.01 7.77 19.91
CA VAL A 52 1.78 7.10 19.47
C VAL A 52 1.59 7.35 17.98
N ALA A 53 1.41 6.27 17.24
CA ALA A 53 0.97 6.29 15.85
C ALA A 53 -0.51 5.91 15.77
N VAL A 54 -1.27 6.69 15.02
CA VAL A 54 -2.67 6.42 14.68
C VAL A 54 -2.75 6.36 13.17
N GLU A 55 -3.34 5.30 12.65
CA GLU A 55 -3.68 5.16 11.22
C GLU A 55 -5.19 4.99 11.12
N ILE A 56 -5.80 5.76 10.23
CA ILE A 56 -7.24 5.72 9.97
C ILE A 56 -7.44 5.60 8.48
N SER A 57 -8.27 4.67 8.06
CA SER A 57 -8.74 4.54 6.69
C SER A 57 -10.25 4.73 6.66
N PHE A 58 -10.71 5.69 5.87
CA PHE A 58 -12.12 5.92 5.63
C PHE A 58 -12.49 5.29 4.29
N ALA A 59 -13.36 4.30 4.30
CA ALA A 59 -13.81 3.63 3.08
C ALA A 59 -14.48 4.59 2.10
N GLY A 60 -14.13 4.50 0.81
CA GLY A 60 -14.75 5.29 -0.26
C GLY A 60 -13.78 5.82 -1.30
N GLY A 61 -12.91 6.74 -0.95
CA GLY A 61 -11.89 7.29 -1.84
C GLY A 61 -12.41 7.84 -3.17
N ALA A 62 -11.54 7.85 -4.17
CA ALA A 62 -11.81 8.40 -5.50
C ALA A 62 -12.90 7.64 -6.28
N ARG A 63 -13.21 6.38 -5.92
CA ARG A 63 -14.35 5.66 -6.56
C ARG A 63 -15.69 6.34 -6.34
N LEU A 64 -15.80 7.17 -5.30
CA LEU A 64 -16.99 7.95 -4.99
C LEU A 64 -17.01 9.34 -5.65
N ASP A 65 -15.95 9.71 -6.37
CA ASP A 65 -15.94 10.98 -7.09
C ASP A 65 -17.04 10.99 -8.17
N PRO A 66 -17.74 12.11 -8.38
CA PRO A 66 -18.59 12.28 -9.52
C PRO A 66 -17.82 12.07 -10.83
N ALA A 67 -18.48 11.51 -11.84
CA ALA A 67 -17.81 11.18 -13.11
C ALA A 67 -17.19 12.40 -13.81
N ASP A 68 -17.72 13.58 -13.57
CA ASP A 68 -17.26 14.85 -14.11
C ASP A 68 -16.34 15.63 -13.15
N ARG A 69 -15.99 15.04 -11.98
CA ARG A 69 -15.10 15.62 -10.95
C ARG A 69 -14.08 14.60 -10.45
N PRO A 70 -13.38 13.85 -11.32
CA PRO A 70 -12.32 12.97 -10.88
C PRO A 70 -11.20 13.79 -10.21
N GLY A 71 -10.66 13.28 -9.09
CA GLY A 71 -9.68 13.95 -8.26
C GLY A 71 -10.26 14.75 -7.09
N LEU A 72 -11.59 14.74 -6.91
CA LEU A 72 -12.26 15.45 -5.82
C LEU A 72 -11.82 14.92 -4.45
N ALA A 73 -11.77 13.60 -4.25
CA ALA A 73 -11.31 12.98 -3.02
C ALA A 73 -9.83 13.31 -2.74
N ASN A 74 -8.98 13.26 -3.77
CA ASN A 74 -7.55 13.59 -3.67
C ASN A 74 -7.34 15.04 -3.26
N MET A 75 -8.01 15.98 -3.93
CA MET A 75 -7.91 17.40 -3.59
C MET A 75 -8.48 17.71 -2.20
N MET A 76 -9.59 17.08 -1.81
CA MET A 76 -10.18 17.21 -0.49
C MET A 76 -9.19 16.72 0.59
N ALA A 77 -8.59 15.55 0.41
CA ALA A 77 -7.62 15.00 1.36
C ALA A 77 -6.38 15.90 1.51
N ALA A 78 -5.83 16.41 0.40
CA ALA A 78 -4.68 17.31 0.40
C ALA A 78 -4.96 18.65 1.12
N LEU A 79 -6.22 19.07 1.23
CA LEU A 79 -6.62 20.30 1.89
C LEU A 79 -6.87 20.17 3.39
N LEU A 80 -6.86 18.96 3.97
CA LEU A 80 -7.13 18.74 5.40
C LEU A 80 -6.07 19.38 6.33
N GLU A 81 -4.86 19.56 5.87
CA GLU A 81 -3.78 20.23 6.63
C GLU A 81 -3.57 21.70 6.25
N GLU A 82 -4.42 22.25 5.39
CA GLU A 82 -4.31 23.59 4.86
C GLU A 82 -5.19 24.60 5.61
N GLY A 83 -5.30 24.40 6.92
CA GLY A 83 -6.07 25.20 7.87
C GLY A 83 -7.33 24.50 8.34
N ALA A 84 -7.60 24.62 9.65
CA ALA A 84 -8.74 23.99 10.30
C ALA A 84 -9.23 24.82 11.51
N GLY A 85 -10.53 24.84 11.73
CA GLY A 85 -11.16 25.64 12.78
C GLY A 85 -10.79 27.13 12.62
N ASP A 86 -10.21 27.71 13.67
CA ASP A 86 -9.77 29.11 13.67
C ASP A 86 -8.36 29.33 13.12
N LEU A 87 -7.62 28.23 12.81
CA LEU A 87 -6.25 28.26 12.32
C LEU A 87 -6.24 28.27 10.79
N ASP A 88 -5.63 29.29 10.19
CA ASP A 88 -5.27 29.25 8.76
C ASP A 88 -4.13 28.25 8.50
N ALA A 89 -3.74 28.04 7.25
CA ALA A 89 -2.71 27.08 6.87
C ALA A 89 -1.38 27.30 7.60
N THR A 90 -0.94 28.56 7.75
CA THR A 90 0.31 28.91 8.43
C THR A 90 0.23 28.66 9.92
N ALA A 91 -0.86 29.06 10.57
CA ALA A 91 -1.08 28.85 11.99
C ALA A 91 -1.26 27.35 12.32
N PHE A 92 -1.94 26.60 11.46
CA PHE A 92 -2.08 25.14 11.59
C PHE A 92 -0.73 24.43 11.50
N ALA A 93 0.07 24.73 10.47
CA ALA A 93 1.40 24.16 10.31
C ALA A 93 2.30 24.48 11.52
N LYS A 94 2.28 25.73 11.99
CA LYS A 94 3.02 26.16 13.18
C LYS A 94 2.57 25.38 14.44
N ALA A 95 1.28 25.26 14.67
CA ALA A 95 0.75 24.51 15.82
C ALA A 95 1.16 23.03 15.78
N ARG A 96 1.13 22.39 14.61
CA ARG A 96 1.59 21.02 14.38
C ARG A 96 3.08 20.89 14.69
N ASP A 97 3.91 21.81 14.18
CA ASP A 97 5.37 21.77 14.37
C ASP A 97 5.76 22.02 15.83
N GLU A 98 5.08 22.93 16.56
CA GLU A 98 5.28 23.16 18.00
C GLU A 98 4.96 21.93 18.85
N LEU A 99 4.07 21.06 18.37
CA LEU A 99 3.72 19.78 19.00
C LEU A 99 4.67 18.63 18.57
N ALA A 100 5.60 18.87 17.66
CA ALA A 100 6.39 17.85 16.99
C ALA A 100 5.53 16.71 16.42
N ALA A 101 4.28 17.01 16.09
CA ALA A 101 3.34 16.06 15.49
C ALA A 101 3.57 15.97 13.97
N ARG A 102 3.25 14.83 13.40
CA ARG A 102 3.24 14.64 11.96
C ARG A 102 1.92 14.04 11.56
N PHE A 103 1.24 14.71 10.63
CA PHE A 103 0.04 14.23 10.01
C PHE A 103 0.29 14.01 8.53
N GLY A 104 -0.42 13.06 7.93
CA GLY A 104 -0.42 12.80 6.51
C GLY A 104 -1.81 12.41 6.09
N PHE A 105 -2.26 12.96 4.98
CA PHE A 105 -3.57 12.72 4.41
C PHE A 105 -3.42 12.30 2.97
N GLY A 106 -4.23 11.35 2.53
CA GLY A 106 -4.20 10.89 1.15
C GLY A 106 -5.53 10.28 0.75
N ALA A 107 -5.77 10.20 -0.55
CA ALA A 107 -6.90 9.48 -1.09
C ALA A 107 -6.43 8.50 -2.16
N GLY A 108 -6.84 7.25 -2.02
CA GLY A 108 -6.69 6.22 -3.04
C GLY A 108 -8.02 5.96 -3.76
N ARG A 109 -8.09 4.86 -4.49
CA ARG A 109 -9.33 4.44 -5.17
C ARG A 109 -10.43 4.11 -4.18
N ASP A 110 -10.11 3.38 -3.11
CA ASP A 110 -11.09 2.78 -2.19
C ASP A 110 -11.13 3.44 -0.82
N SER A 111 -10.20 4.33 -0.49
CA SER A 111 -10.16 4.95 0.83
C SER A 111 -9.54 6.34 0.83
N VAL A 112 -9.88 7.11 1.88
CA VAL A 112 -9.13 8.27 2.32
C VAL A 112 -8.35 7.85 3.56
N THR A 113 -7.03 8.04 3.55
CA THR A 113 -6.14 7.61 4.63
C THR A 113 -5.63 8.79 5.44
N VAL A 114 -5.49 8.59 6.74
CA VAL A 114 -4.96 9.55 7.70
C VAL A 114 -3.95 8.85 8.59
N GLY A 115 -2.69 9.26 8.47
CA GLY A 115 -1.62 8.81 9.35
C GLY A 115 -1.21 9.90 10.32
N ALA A 116 -1.11 9.60 11.61
CA ALA A 116 -0.64 10.54 12.61
C ALA A 116 0.47 9.92 13.47
N ARG A 117 1.48 10.74 13.77
CA ARG A 117 2.54 10.41 14.73
C ARG A 117 2.64 11.53 15.73
N MET A 118 2.48 11.21 17.02
CA MET A 118 2.35 12.17 18.10
C MET A 118 3.22 11.72 19.27
N LEU A 119 3.94 12.65 19.88
CA LEU A 119 4.66 12.36 21.11
C LEU A 119 3.66 12.19 22.27
N THR A 120 3.99 11.34 23.25
CA THR A 120 3.17 11.17 24.45
C THR A 120 3.09 12.48 25.27
N GLU A 121 4.18 13.26 25.26
CA GLU A 121 4.15 14.65 25.72
C GLU A 121 3.33 15.53 24.77
N GLY A 122 2.18 16.01 25.20
CA GLY A 122 1.28 16.81 24.38
C GLY A 122 0.34 16.00 23.49
N LEU A 123 0.16 14.71 23.76
CA LEU A 123 -0.70 13.80 22.97
C LEU A 123 -2.13 14.35 22.81
N ASP A 124 -2.75 14.86 23.89
CA ASP A 124 -4.11 15.42 23.82
C ASP A 124 -4.21 16.64 22.90
N ARG A 125 -3.18 17.50 22.93
CA ARG A 125 -3.15 18.70 22.08
C ARG A 125 -2.95 18.30 20.62
N SER A 126 -2.12 17.32 20.37
CA SER A 126 -1.90 16.77 19.01
C SER A 126 -3.17 16.11 18.47
N ALA A 127 -3.85 15.32 19.31
CA ALA A 127 -5.14 14.71 18.97
C ALA A 127 -6.22 15.74 18.69
N ALA A 128 -6.32 16.78 19.51
CA ALA A 128 -7.28 17.88 19.30
C ALA A 128 -7.02 18.64 17.99
N LEU A 129 -5.74 18.86 17.66
CA LEU A 129 -5.37 19.50 16.38
C LEU A 129 -5.75 18.60 15.18
N LEU A 130 -5.49 17.29 15.26
CA LEU A 130 -5.90 16.32 14.24
C LEU A 130 -7.44 16.26 14.13
N ALA A 131 -8.14 16.18 15.25
CA ALA A 131 -9.60 16.20 15.29
C ALA A 131 -10.18 17.45 14.61
N THR A 132 -9.56 18.61 14.83
CA THR A 132 -9.97 19.86 14.18
C THR A 132 -9.74 19.81 12.67
N ALA A 133 -8.60 19.24 12.22
CA ALA A 133 -8.32 19.05 10.79
C ALA A 133 -9.36 18.12 10.12
N LEU A 134 -9.77 17.07 10.83
CA LEU A 134 -10.74 16.11 10.31
C LEU A 134 -12.18 16.62 10.34
N ALA A 135 -12.57 17.38 11.37
CA ALA A 135 -13.96 17.78 11.57
C ALA A 135 -14.31 19.14 10.96
N SER A 136 -13.34 20.03 10.84
CA SER A 136 -13.58 21.44 10.50
C SER A 136 -12.49 22.02 9.58
N PRO A 137 -12.19 21.37 8.44
CA PRO A 137 -11.25 21.94 7.46
C PRO A 137 -11.85 23.24 6.88
N ARG A 138 -11.00 24.24 6.66
CA ARG A 138 -11.46 25.58 6.27
C ARG A 138 -11.79 25.68 4.79
N PHE A 139 -11.03 25.01 3.95
CA PHE A 139 -11.08 25.17 2.49
C PHE A 139 -11.04 26.65 2.09
N ASP A 140 -10.08 27.39 2.64
CA ASP A 140 -9.88 28.81 2.31
C ASP A 140 -9.50 28.96 0.83
N ALA A 141 -10.01 29.98 0.16
CA ALA A 141 -9.86 30.14 -1.29
C ALA A 141 -8.39 30.16 -1.73
N GLU A 142 -7.50 30.78 -0.97
CA GLU A 142 -6.06 30.82 -1.27
C GLU A 142 -5.43 29.41 -1.16
N ALA A 143 -5.78 28.64 -0.15
CA ALA A 143 -5.30 27.26 0.02
C ALA A 143 -5.84 26.34 -1.09
N VAL A 144 -7.13 26.48 -1.43
CA VAL A 144 -7.78 25.73 -2.52
C VAL A 144 -7.06 26.00 -3.84
N GLU A 145 -6.79 27.25 -4.21
CA GLU A 145 -6.12 27.57 -5.47
C GLU A 145 -4.64 27.14 -5.48
N ARG A 146 -3.95 27.23 -4.36
CA ARG A 146 -2.56 26.75 -4.25
C ARG A 146 -2.48 25.22 -4.41
N VAL A 147 -3.32 24.45 -3.70
CA VAL A 147 -3.36 22.98 -3.80
C VAL A 147 -3.81 22.56 -5.21
N ARG A 148 -4.84 23.24 -5.76
CA ARG A 148 -5.26 23.02 -7.16
C ARG A 148 -4.08 23.18 -8.11
N GLY A 149 -3.32 24.28 -7.99
CA GLY A 149 -2.15 24.53 -8.83
C GLY A 149 -1.08 23.43 -8.73
N GLN A 150 -0.86 22.91 -7.51
CA GLN A 150 0.07 21.79 -7.29
C GLN A 150 -0.41 20.51 -7.98
N ILE A 151 -1.68 20.14 -7.81
CA ILE A 151 -2.27 18.95 -8.44
C ILE A 151 -2.24 19.09 -9.98
N LEU A 152 -2.66 20.24 -10.53
CA LEU A 152 -2.64 20.47 -11.97
C LEU A 152 -1.22 20.41 -12.54
N SER A 153 -0.21 20.88 -11.82
CA SER A 153 1.19 20.77 -12.22
C SER A 153 1.66 19.30 -12.25
N GLY A 154 1.25 18.49 -11.27
CA GLY A 154 1.50 17.04 -11.27
C GLY A 154 0.83 16.36 -12.46
N LEU A 155 -0.48 16.58 -12.63
CA LEU A 155 -1.24 16.01 -13.75
C LEU A 155 -0.69 16.41 -15.12
N ALA A 156 -0.17 17.63 -15.28
CA ALA A 156 0.47 18.06 -16.52
C ALA A 156 1.80 17.32 -16.77
N ALA A 157 2.58 17.06 -15.73
CA ALA A 157 3.80 16.24 -15.85
C ALA A 157 3.46 14.79 -16.22
N ASP A 158 2.41 14.22 -15.63
CA ASP A 158 1.96 12.85 -15.86
C ASP A 158 1.47 12.61 -17.30
N GLN A 159 1.06 13.66 -18.03
CA GLN A 159 0.70 13.53 -19.44
C GLN A 159 1.86 13.08 -20.33
N THR A 160 3.09 13.32 -19.92
CA THR A 160 4.30 12.97 -20.66
C THR A 160 5.12 11.86 -19.98
N ASP A 161 4.69 11.38 -18.81
CA ASP A 161 5.28 10.21 -18.17
C ASP A 161 4.64 8.93 -18.71
N PRO A 162 5.41 8.07 -19.41
CA PRO A 162 4.86 6.85 -19.98
C PRO A 162 4.32 5.87 -18.92
N ASN A 163 4.81 5.90 -17.67
CA ASN A 163 4.28 5.04 -16.60
C ASN A 163 2.89 5.52 -16.15
N ALA A 164 2.72 6.82 -15.95
CA ALA A 164 1.44 7.41 -15.56
C ALA A 164 0.40 7.20 -16.67
N VAL A 165 0.78 7.46 -17.92
CA VAL A 165 -0.10 7.24 -19.10
C VAL A 165 -0.49 5.77 -19.22
N ALA A 166 0.47 4.84 -19.11
CA ALA A 166 0.21 3.40 -19.22
C ALA A 166 -0.72 2.92 -18.09
N SER A 167 -0.50 3.37 -16.84
CA SER A 167 -1.35 3.02 -15.70
C SER A 167 -2.78 3.50 -15.92
N ARG A 168 -2.96 4.78 -16.25
CA ARG A 168 -4.28 5.36 -16.50
C ARG A 168 -5.04 4.62 -17.61
N LEU A 169 -4.37 4.36 -18.74
CA LEU A 169 -4.99 3.67 -19.86
C LEU A 169 -5.31 2.20 -19.54
N TRP A 170 -4.44 1.53 -18.76
CA TRP A 170 -4.71 0.16 -18.36
C TRP A 170 -5.96 0.07 -17.49
N PHE A 171 -6.08 0.95 -16.47
CA PHE A 171 -7.28 1.00 -15.62
C PHE A 171 -8.52 1.42 -16.39
N ALA A 172 -8.43 2.40 -17.27
CA ALA A 172 -9.54 2.82 -18.12
C ALA A 172 -10.07 1.67 -18.98
N ARG A 173 -9.16 0.84 -19.55
CA ARG A 173 -9.48 -0.32 -20.36
C ARG A 173 -10.02 -1.48 -19.52
N ALA A 174 -9.38 -1.79 -18.39
CA ALA A 174 -9.75 -2.91 -17.54
C ALA A 174 -11.11 -2.73 -16.87
N PHE A 175 -11.49 -1.49 -16.59
CA PHE A 175 -12.67 -1.15 -15.82
C PHE A 175 -13.64 -0.23 -16.56
N GLU A 176 -13.74 -0.38 -17.88
CA GLU A 176 -14.64 0.45 -18.69
C GLU A 176 -16.07 0.48 -18.11
N GLY A 177 -16.60 1.68 -17.92
CA GLY A 177 -17.92 1.89 -17.31
C GLY A 177 -17.97 1.82 -15.78
N HIS A 178 -16.88 1.43 -15.12
CA HIS A 178 -16.79 1.38 -13.66
C HIS A 178 -15.99 2.58 -13.10
N ALA A 179 -16.17 2.87 -11.80
CA ALA A 179 -15.46 3.96 -11.13
C ALA A 179 -13.92 3.80 -11.18
N TYR A 180 -13.42 2.58 -11.18
CA TYR A 180 -11.98 2.29 -11.25
C TYR A 180 -11.33 2.66 -12.59
N ALA A 181 -12.12 2.88 -13.64
CA ALA A 181 -11.60 3.39 -14.91
C ALA A 181 -11.07 4.82 -14.78
N ARG A 182 -11.53 5.59 -13.78
CA ARG A 182 -11.10 6.96 -13.55
C ARG A 182 -9.78 6.99 -12.78
N ASP A 183 -8.96 8.00 -13.08
CA ASP A 183 -7.75 8.24 -12.33
C ASP A 183 -8.08 8.77 -10.93
N ALA A 184 -7.47 8.18 -9.89
CA ALA A 184 -7.67 8.62 -8.51
C ALA A 184 -7.10 10.02 -8.26
N ASP A 185 -6.03 10.39 -8.97
CA ASP A 185 -5.43 11.71 -8.89
C ASP A 185 -6.23 12.78 -9.64
N GLY A 186 -7.12 12.33 -10.52
CA GLY A 186 -8.05 13.17 -11.28
C GLY A 186 -7.62 13.43 -12.72
N THR A 187 -8.29 14.42 -13.32
CA THR A 187 -7.96 14.96 -14.63
C THR A 187 -7.80 16.47 -14.54
N ILE A 188 -7.09 17.08 -15.51
CA ILE A 188 -6.93 18.53 -15.55
C ILE A 188 -8.28 19.23 -15.58
N GLU A 189 -9.23 18.73 -16.38
CA GLU A 189 -10.58 19.27 -16.49
C GLU A 189 -11.37 19.10 -15.19
N GLY A 190 -11.33 17.88 -14.60
CA GLY A 190 -12.04 17.57 -13.36
C GLY A 190 -11.56 18.45 -12.21
N VAL A 191 -10.24 18.46 -11.96
CA VAL A 191 -9.62 19.22 -10.86
C VAL A 191 -9.81 20.74 -11.04
N SER A 192 -9.73 21.25 -12.30
CA SER A 192 -9.97 22.67 -12.57
C SER A 192 -11.39 23.11 -12.28
N ALA A 193 -12.36 22.22 -12.40
CA ALA A 193 -13.78 22.51 -12.21
C ALA A 193 -14.27 22.33 -10.77
N ILE A 194 -13.46 21.69 -9.87
CA ILE A 194 -13.84 21.47 -8.47
C ILE A 194 -14.09 22.81 -7.77
N THR A 195 -15.24 22.93 -7.12
CA THR A 195 -15.61 24.08 -6.33
C THR A 195 -15.42 23.84 -4.84
N ARG A 196 -15.36 24.92 -4.04
CA ARG A 196 -15.30 24.81 -2.57
C ARG A 196 -16.49 24.04 -2.01
N ASP A 197 -17.69 24.25 -2.54
CA ASP A 197 -18.91 23.59 -2.05
C ASP A 197 -18.87 22.08 -2.32
N GLU A 198 -18.29 21.66 -3.44
CA GLU A 198 -18.06 20.24 -3.75
C GLU A 198 -17.02 19.63 -2.80
N LEU A 199 -15.96 20.38 -2.39
CA LEU A 199 -15.00 19.93 -1.40
C LEU A 199 -15.67 19.71 -0.03
N VAL A 200 -16.51 20.64 0.41
CA VAL A 200 -17.29 20.53 1.66
C VAL A 200 -18.23 19.31 1.60
N ALA A 201 -18.91 19.12 0.48
CA ALA A 201 -19.80 17.97 0.29
C ALA A 201 -19.03 16.63 0.26
N ALA A 202 -17.87 16.59 -0.39
CA ALA A 202 -16.99 15.42 -0.42
C ALA A 202 -16.47 15.07 0.98
N HIS A 203 -16.02 16.07 1.74
CA HIS A 203 -15.60 15.92 3.12
C HIS A 203 -16.69 15.26 3.98
N GLY A 204 -17.91 15.79 3.98
CA GLY A 204 -19.02 15.23 4.75
C GLY A 204 -19.46 13.83 4.31
N ARG A 205 -19.22 13.47 3.05
CA ARG A 205 -19.53 12.15 2.50
C ARG A 205 -18.44 11.11 2.81
N LEU A 206 -17.17 11.48 2.68
CA LEU A 206 -16.02 10.57 2.77
C LEU A 206 -15.57 10.36 4.22
N LEU A 207 -15.61 11.40 5.06
CA LEU A 207 -15.13 11.29 6.43
C LEU A 207 -16.31 11.09 7.39
N SER A 208 -16.55 9.85 7.76
CA SER A 208 -17.58 9.50 8.74
C SER A 208 -17.12 8.37 9.67
N ARG A 209 -17.65 8.35 10.91
CA ARG A 209 -17.22 7.37 11.92
C ARG A 209 -17.47 5.94 11.50
N LYS A 210 -18.58 5.65 10.85
CA LYS A 210 -18.91 4.28 10.37
C LYS A 210 -18.07 3.83 9.16
N ALA A 211 -17.47 4.76 8.44
CA ALA A 211 -16.56 4.43 7.35
C ALA A 211 -15.11 4.20 7.83
N ALA A 212 -14.80 4.58 9.08
CA ALA A 212 -13.44 4.52 9.61
C ALA A 212 -13.02 3.11 10.04
N THR A 213 -11.85 2.69 9.62
CA THR A 213 -11.06 1.57 10.16
C THR A 213 -9.85 2.18 10.87
N VAL A 214 -9.58 1.79 12.11
CA VAL A 214 -8.58 2.48 12.95
C VAL A 214 -7.60 1.51 13.56
N ALA A 215 -6.33 1.90 13.62
CA ALA A 215 -5.31 1.25 14.42
C ALA A 215 -4.49 2.27 15.22
N VAL A 216 -4.16 1.90 16.45
CA VAL A 216 -3.32 2.67 17.36
C VAL A 216 -2.14 1.82 17.78
N VAL A 217 -0.93 2.38 17.69
CA VAL A 217 0.30 1.68 18.09
C VAL A 217 1.18 2.65 18.88
N GLY A 218 1.56 2.28 20.09
CA GLY A 218 2.49 3.12 20.85
C GLY A 218 2.32 3.09 22.37
N ALA A 219 2.90 4.09 23.00
CA ALA A 219 2.98 4.17 24.47
C ALA A 219 1.67 4.71 25.09
N VAL A 220 0.61 3.95 24.92
CA VAL A 220 -0.73 4.16 25.52
C VAL A 220 -1.36 2.82 25.85
N ASP A 221 -2.15 2.77 26.91
CA ASP A 221 -3.00 1.64 27.25
C ASP A 221 -4.35 1.69 26.52
N ALA A 222 -5.13 0.63 26.60
CA ALA A 222 -6.42 0.50 25.94
C ALA A 222 -7.42 1.63 26.32
N ALA A 223 -7.47 2.01 27.60
CA ALA A 223 -8.37 3.07 28.06
C ALA A 223 -7.99 4.44 27.47
N ARG A 224 -6.68 4.72 27.45
CA ARG A 224 -6.13 5.95 26.89
C ARG A 224 -6.28 5.99 25.37
N ALA A 225 -6.03 4.88 24.68
CA ALA A 225 -6.21 4.74 23.24
C ALA A 225 -7.67 4.93 22.84
N GLY A 226 -8.62 4.36 23.60
CA GLY A 226 -10.05 4.56 23.35
C GLY A 226 -10.48 6.03 23.48
N ALA A 227 -10.03 6.72 24.53
CA ALA A 227 -10.28 8.15 24.69
C ALA A 227 -9.64 8.99 23.57
N LEU A 228 -8.45 8.60 23.09
CA LEU A 228 -7.75 9.25 21.98
C LEU A 228 -8.53 9.10 20.66
N VAL A 229 -9.00 7.90 20.34
CA VAL A 229 -9.81 7.61 19.15
C VAL A 229 -11.11 8.41 19.18
N ASP A 230 -11.80 8.44 20.32
CA ASP A 230 -13.03 9.25 20.47
C ASP A 230 -12.76 10.75 20.34
N ALA A 231 -11.65 11.23 20.84
CA ALA A 231 -11.27 12.65 20.69
C ALA A 231 -11.01 13.00 19.21
N ILE A 232 -10.36 12.12 18.47
CA ILE A 232 -10.02 12.34 17.04
C ILE A 232 -11.27 12.27 16.16
N LEU A 233 -12.14 11.26 16.37
CA LEU A 233 -13.28 10.99 15.48
C LEU A 233 -14.58 11.64 15.94
N GLY A 234 -14.64 12.13 17.18
CA GLY A 234 -15.89 12.58 17.80
C GLY A 234 -16.60 13.74 17.10
N GLY A 235 -15.84 14.58 16.38
CA GLY A 235 -16.39 15.69 15.58
C GLY A 235 -16.96 15.28 14.21
N LEU A 236 -16.73 14.03 13.78
CA LEU A 236 -17.21 13.54 12.49
C LEU A 236 -18.66 13.04 12.56
N PRO A 237 -19.43 13.16 11.47
CA PRO A 237 -20.77 12.58 11.39
C PRO A 237 -20.74 11.07 11.58
N GLU A 238 -21.84 10.49 12.04
CA GLU A 238 -21.94 9.03 12.14
C GLU A 238 -21.81 8.36 10.76
N GLY A 239 -22.53 8.86 9.78
CA GLY A 239 -22.52 8.43 8.39
C GLY A 239 -22.86 6.96 8.17
N ALA A 240 -22.42 6.43 7.03
CA ALA A 240 -22.50 5.02 6.68
C ALA A 240 -21.22 4.59 5.95
N ARG A 241 -20.85 3.31 6.06
CA ARG A 241 -19.80 2.74 5.20
C ARG A 241 -20.32 2.65 3.77
N PRO A 242 -19.64 3.21 2.77
CA PRO A 242 -20.11 3.15 1.39
C PRO A 242 -20.12 1.72 0.86
N GLU A 243 -21.15 1.39 0.08
CA GLU A 243 -21.19 0.11 -0.64
C GLU A 243 -20.18 0.10 -1.79
N VAL A 244 -19.65 -1.08 -2.10
CA VAL A 244 -18.73 -1.31 -3.22
C VAL A 244 -19.52 -1.88 -4.38
N ALA A 245 -19.57 -1.16 -5.49
CA ALA A 245 -20.10 -1.71 -6.72
C ALA A 245 -19.11 -2.75 -7.28
N PRO A 246 -19.58 -3.96 -7.68
CA PRO A 246 -18.72 -4.95 -8.28
C PRO A 246 -18.14 -4.43 -9.60
N ALA A 247 -16.82 -4.54 -9.76
CA ALA A 247 -16.13 -4.20 -10.99
C ALA A 247 -16.24 -5.35 -12.02
N PRO A 248 -15.94 -5.10 -13.32
CA PRO A 248 -15.79 -6.16 -14.30
C PRO A 248 -14.79 -7.21 -13.82
N GLU A 249 -15.18 -8.48 -13.86
CA GLU A 249 -14.39 -9.57 -13.29
C GLU A 249 -13.08 -9.84 -14.03
N THR A 250 -13.03 -9.57 -15.34
CA THR A 250 -11.88 -9.91 -16.17
C THR A 250 -11.53 -8.76 -17.07
N PRO A 251 -10.29 -8.22 -16.97
CA PRO A 251 -9.80 -7.23 -17.93
C PRO A 251 -9.81 -7.77 -19.35
N PRO A 252 -10.12 -6.95 -20.37
CA PRO A 252 -10.13 -7.39 -21.76
C PRO A 252 -8.72 -7.79 -22.22
N ALA A 253 -8.59 -9.00 -22.77
CA ALA A 253 -7.32 -9.53 -23.27
C ALA A 253 -6.77 -8.73 -24.48
N GLY A 254 -5.47 -8.90 -24.73
CA GLY A 254 -4.78 -8.33 -25.88
C GLY A 254 -3.99 -7.08 -25.57
N ILE A 255 -3.37 -6.51 -26.61
CA ILE A 255 -2.49 -5.36 -26.53
C ILE A 255 -3.20 -4.11 -27.05
N ALA A 256 -3.18 -3.04 -26.26
CA ALA A 256 -3.48 -1.70 -26.70
C ALA A 256 -2.18 -0.87 -26.70
N ILE A 257 -2.02 -0.02 -27.71
CA ILE A 257 -0.82 0.80 -27.90
C ILE A 257 -1.25 2.27 -27.89
N GLU A 258 -0.54 3.07 -27.12
CA GLU A 258 -0.59 4.54 -27.14
C GLU A 258 0.75 5.09 -27.55
N GLU A 259 0.78 5.84 -28.65
CA GLU A 259 2.02 6.44 -29.14
C GLU A 259 2.40 7.66 -28.29
N LEU A 260 3.58 7.62 -27.71
CA LEU A 260 4.19 8.74 -26.99
C LEU A 260 5.65 8.90 -27.45
N ASP A 261 6.08 10.15 -27.68
CA ASP A 261 7.44 10.42 -28.15
C ASP A 261 8.46 10.37 -27.02
N VAL A 262 8.80 9.15 -26.62
CA VAL A 262 9.74 8.84 -25.54
C VAL A 262 10.74 7.78 -26.00
N PRO A 263 11.96 7.76 -25.44
CA PRO A 263 13.02 6.81 -25.86
C PRO A 263 12.78 5.38 -25.41
N GLN A 264 11.87 5.15 -24.44
CA GLN A 264 11.56 3.84 -23.89
C GLN A 264 10.05 3.64 -23.85
N SER A 265 9.61 2.43 -24.19
CA SER A 265 8.24 2.01 -24.00
C SER A 265 8.04 1.45 -22.59
N VAL A 266 6.90 1.76 -22.00
CA VAL A 266 6.37 1.12 -20.81
C VAL A 266 5.22 0.21 -21.17
N ALA A 267 5.22 -1.01 -20.66
CA ALA A 267 4.06 -1.89 -20.75
C ALA A 267 3.55 -2.21 -19.34
N ILE A 268 2.25 -2.04 -19.13
CA ILE A 268 1.53 -2.60 -17.99
C ILE A 268 0.74 -3.79 -18.50
N PHE A 269 0.86 -4.90 -17.80
CA PHE A 269 0.14 -6.12 -18.10
C PHE A 269 -0.59 -6.62 -16.86
N GLY A 270 -1.71 -7.27 -17.05
CA GLY A 270 -2.46 -7.80 -15.92
C GLY A 270 -3.60 -8.71 -16.32
N GLN A 271 -4.12 -9.39 -15.33
CA GLN A 271 -5.24 -10.31 -15.42
C GLN A 271 -6.01 -10.34 -14.10
N LYS A 272 -7.13 -11.08 -14.07
CA LYS A 272 -7.85 -11.38 -12.82
C LYS A 272 -6.93 -12.09 -11.83
N GLY A 273 -6.98 -11.67 -10.57
CA GLY A 273 -6.31 -12.26 -9.42
C GLY A 273 -7.25 -13.04 -8.53
N LEU A 274 -6.92 -13.12 -7.24
CA LEU A 274 -7.72 -13.75 -6.18
C LEU A 274 -8.05 -12.76 -5.08
N PRO A 275 -9.24 -12.85 -4.49
CA PRO A 275 -9.58 -12.14 -3.28
C PRO A 275 -8.58 -12.44 -2.16
N ARG A 276 -8.36 -11.46 -1.29
CA ARG A 276 -7.36 -11.55 -0.23
C ARG A 276 -7.69 -12.65 0.80
N ASP A 277 -8.97 -12.91 1.01
CA ASP A 277 -9.49 -13.95 1.91
C ASP A 277 -9.63 -15.33 1.23
N HIS A 278 -9.28 -15.46 -0.06
CA HIS A 278 -9.35 -16.73 -0.76
C HIS A 278 -8.32 -17.73 -0.18
N PRO A 279 -8.68 -19.01 0.04
CA PRO A 279 -7.75 -20.02 0.59
C PRO A 279 -6.46 -20.18 -0.21
N ASP A 280 -6.50 -19.94 -1.50
CA ASP A 280 -5.37 -20.03 -2.41
C ASP A 280 -4.56 -18.72 -2.52
N TYR A 281 -4.91 -17.68 -1.75
CA TYR A 281 -4.20 -16.40 -1.83
C TYR A 281 -2.73 -16.51 -1.42
N ILE A 282 -2.43 -17.17 -0.32
CA ILE A 282 -1.04 -17.36 0.15
C ILE A 282 -0.22 -18.17 -0.85
N PRO A 283 -0.67 -19.34 -1.38
CA PRO A 283 0.00 -20.01 -2.49
C PRO A 283 0.23 -19.11 -3.71
N ALA A 284 -0.79 -18.33 -4.14
CA ALA A 284 -0.65 -17.42 -5.27
C ALA A 284 0.34 -16.28 -4.97
N TYR A 285 0.38 -15.76 -3.76
CA TYR A 285 1.35 -14.77 -3.31
C TYR A 285 2.79 -15.30 -3.36
N VAL A 286 3.02 -16.52 -2.88
CA VAL A 286 4.33 -17.18 -2.95
C VAL A 286 4.73 -17.45 -4.40
N MET A 287 3.81 -17.95 -5.23
CA MET A 287 4.02 -18.14 -6.67
C MET A 287 4.40 -16.82 -7.35
N ASN A 288 3.65 -15.77 -7.14
CA ASN A 288 3.94 -14.47 -7.73
C ASN A 288 5.28 -13.90 -7.25
N HIS A 289 5.69 -14.15 -6.01
CA HIS A 289 7.01 -13.75 -5.54
C HIS A 289 8.12 -14.38 -6.40
N VAL A 290 8.01 -15.67 -6.76
CA VAL A 290 8.96 -16.34 -7.65
C VAL A 290 8.90 -15.77 -9.06
N ILE A 291 7.71 -15.47 -9.58
CA ILE A 291 7.55 -15.00 -10.96
C ILE A 291 8.14 -13.59 -11.11
N GLY A 292 7.65 -12.61 -10.35
CA GLY A 292 7.99 -11.20 -10.56
C GLY A 292 8.06 -10.36 -9.28
N GLY A 293 7.59 -10.86 -8.12
CA GLY A 293 7.56 -10.13 -6.85
C GLY A 293 8.86 -10.17 -6.05
N GLY A 294 9.78 -11.06 -6.39
CA GLY A 294 11.04 -11.30 -5.66
C GLY A 294 12.19 -10.36 -6.04
N GLY A 295 11.92 -9.26 -6.72
CA GLY A 295 12.95 -8.32 -7.18
C GLY A 295 13.99 -9.02 -8.06
N PHE A 296 15.27 -8.77 -7.81
CA PHE A 296 16.35 -9.37 -8.63
C PHE A 296 16.40 -10.90 -8.66
N SER A 297 15.81 -11.56 -7.69
CA SER A 297 15.78 -13.02 -7.62
C SER A 297 14.56 -13.64 -8.34
N SER A 298 13.70 -12.82 -8.92
CA SER A 298 12.52 -13.31 -9.63
C SER A 298 12.85 -13.81 -11.04
N ARG A 299 12.04 -14.73 -11.54
CA ARG A 299 12.20 -15.31 -12.88
C ARG A 299 12.11 -14.28 -14.00
N LEU A 300 11.19 -13.34 -13.90
CA LEU A 300 11.09 -12.26 -14.88
C LEU A 300 12.36 -11.42 -14.94
N MET A 301 12.94 -11.08 -13.77
CA MET A 301 14.23 -10.36 -13.75
C MET A 301 15.37 -11.19 -14.33
N GLU A 302 15.42 -12.47 -14.01
CA GLU A 302 16.43 -13.39 -14.58
C GLU A 302 16.32 -13.46 -16.11
N GLU A 303 15.10 -13.69 -16.62
CA GLU A 303 14.89 -13.96 -18.05
C GLU A 303 14.93 -12.69 -18.90
N VAL A 304 14.33 -11.59 -18.43
CA VAL A 304 14.24 -10.34 -19.20
C VAL A 304 15.52 -9.51 -19.05
N ARG A 305 16.01 -9.36 -17.80
CA ARG A 305 17.16 -8.51 -17.51
C ARG A 305 18.49 -9.23 -17.61
N GLU A 306 18.70 -10.28 -16.81
CA GLU A 306 20.05 -10.87 -16.65
C GLU A 306 20.48 -11.63 -17.87
N LYS A 307 19.61 -12.50 -18.41
CA LYS A 307 19.95 -13.36 -19.55
C LYS A 307 19.91 -12.63 -20.90
N ARG A 308 19.02 -11.65 -21.05
CA ARG A 308 18.78 -11.00 -22.37
C ARG A 308 19.10 -9.51 -22.40
N GLY A 309 19.25 -8.87 -21.24
CA GLY A 309 19.51 -7.43 -21.16
C GLY A 309 18.41 -6.57 -21.80
N LEU A 310 17.17 -7.07 -21.79
CA LEU A 310 16.06 -6.40 -22.47
C LEU A 310 15.58 -5.18 -21.69
N ALA A 311 15.43 -5.30 -20.35
CA ALA A 311 14.91 -4.23 -19.51
C ALA A 311 15.76 -4.05 -18.26
N TYR A 312 15.71 -2.86 -17.68
CA TYR A 312 16.33 -2.59 -16.38
C TYR A 312 15.53 -3.20 -15.22
N GLY A 313 14.20 -3.23 -15.35
CA GLY A 313 13.31 -3.81 -14.36
C GLY A 313 12.03 -4.35 -14.98
N VAL A 314 11.57 -5.46 -14.42
CA VAL A 314 10.28 -6.09 -14.69
C VAL A 314 9.78 -6.71 -13.40
N TYR A 315 8.49 -6.52 -13.11
CA TYR A 315 7.91 -7.04 -11.86
C TYR A 315 6.44 -7.40 -12.04
N SER A 316 5.94 -8.20 -11.09
CA SER A 316 4.51 -8.46 -10.93
C SER A 316 4.12 -8.51 -9.46
N TYR A 317 2.85 -8.24 -9.17
CA TYR A 317 2.30 -8.22 -7.82
C TYR A 317 0.80 -8.53 -7.84
N LEU A 318 0.28 -8.98 -6.68
CA LEU A 318 -1.15 -9.10 -6.45
C LEU A 318 -1.66 -7.74 -6.00
N ALA A 319 -2.72 -7.27 -6.61
CA ALA A 319 -3.39 -6.01 -6.27
C ALA A 319 -4.85 -6.29 -5.94
N ASN A 320 -5.23 -6.04 -4.69
CA ASN A 320 -6.58 -6.19 -4.20
C ASN A 320 -7.19 -4.80 -4.02
N TYR A 321 -8.34 -4.61 -4.60
CA TYR A 321 -9.22 -3.46 -4.45
C TYR A 321 -10.54 -3.94 -3.86
N ASP A 322 -11.32 -3.04 -3.27
CA ASP A 322 -12.62 -3.41 -2.69
C ASP A 322 -13.54 -4.12 -3.70
N GLY A 323 -13.45 -3.76 -4.98
CA GLY A 323 -14.30 -4.28 -6.05
C GLY A 323 -13.60 -5.17 -7.08
N ALA A 324 -12.28 -5.40 -6.99
CA ALA A 324 -11.55 -6.17 -8.00
C ALA A 324 -10.22 -6.73 -7.46
N ASP A 325 -9.88 -7.94 -7.88
CA ASP A 325 -8.63 -8.61 -7.56
C ASP A 325 -7.84 -8.87 -8.83
N LEU A 326 -6.56 -8.47 -8.82
CA LEU A 326 -5.72 -8.47 -10.00
C LEU A 326 -4.35 -9.10 -9.72
N ILE A 327 -3.75 -9.63 -10.78
CA ILE A 327 -2.30 -9.81 -10.90
C ILE A 327 -1.84 -8.77 -11.90
N LEU A 328 -1.02 -7.83 -11.45
CA LEU A 328 -0.47 -6.75 -12.27
C LEU A 328 1.03 -6.87 -12.42
N GLY A 329 1.56 -6.35 -13.49
CA GLY A 329 2.99 -6.23 -13.69
C GLY A 329 3.34 -5.10 -14.66
N SER A 330 4.60 -4.72 -14.65
CA SER A 330 5.13 -3.68 -15.54
C SER A 330 6.53 -4.02 -16.00
N VAL A 331 6.86 -3.55 -17.21
CA VAL A 331 8.20 -3.56 -17.79
C VAL A 331 8.45 -2.26 -18.52
N GLN A 332 9.67 -1.72 -18.37
CA GLN A 332 10.14 -0.56 -19.12
C GLN A 332 11.41 -0.92 -19.89
N THR A 333 11.41 -0.66 -21.19
CA THR A 333 12.52 -1.03 -22.08
C THR A 333 12.62 -0.11 -23.29
N ALA A 334 13.72 -0.21 -24.06
CA ALA A 334 13.87 0.49 -25.33
C ALA A 334 12.72 0.12 -26.29
N ASN A 335 12.29 1.08 -27.11
CA ASN A 335 11.17 0.92 -28.04
C ASN A 335 11.31 -0.31 -28.96
N GLU A 336 12.54 -0.62 -29.39
CA GLU A 336 12.86 -1.76 -30.27
C GLU A 336 12.83 -3.12 -29.56
N ARG A 337 12.80 -3.14 -28.22
CA ARG A 337 12.90 -4.37 -27.41
C ARG A 337 11.60 -4.74 -26.71
N ILE A 338 10.58 -3.89 -26.76
CA ILE A 338 9.34 -4.11 -26.02
C ILE A 338 8.60 -5.39 -26.48
N ALA A 339 8.55 -5.64 -27.79
CA ALA A 339 7.89 -6.83 -28.33
C ALA A 339 8.55 -8.13 -27.80
N GLU A 340 9.89 -8.19 -27.83
CA GLU A 340 10.66 -9.33 -27.31
C GLU A 340 10.46 -9.47 -25.80
N SER A 341 10.44 -8.36 -25.05
CA SER A 341 10.21 -8.38 -23.59
C SER A 341 8.83 -8.94 -23.24
N LEU A 342 7.80 -8.56 -23.97
CA LEU A 342 6.44 -9.08 -23.77
C LEU A 342 6.31 -10.56 -24.12
N GLU A 343 7.02 -11.02 -25.16
CA GLU A 343 7.03 -12.44 -25.51
C GLU A 343 7.75 -13.30 -24.45
N VAL A 344 8.85 -12.79 -23.89
CA VAL A 344 9.54 -13.45 -22.76
C VAL A 344 8.62 -13.51 -21.54
N ILE A 345 7.93 -12.42 -21.19
CA ILE A 345 6.95 -12.38 -20.08
C ILE A 345 5.85 -13.41 -20.31
N ARG A 346 5.24 -13.47 -21.50
CA ARG A 346 4.19 -14.44 -21.83
C ARG A 346 4.72 -15.88 -21.78
N THR A 347 5.95 -16.08 -22.18
CA THR A 347 6.60 -17.42 -22.15
C THR A 347 6.79 -17.89 -20.72
N GLU A 348 7.28 -17.03 -19.81
CA GLU A 348 7.42 -17.37 -18.40
C GLU A 348 6.05 -17.56 -17.72
N TRP A 349 5.05 -16.74 -18.09
CA TRP A 349 3.68 -16.90 -17.62
C TRP A 349 3.11 -18.26 -17.99
N ARG A 350 3.29 -18.67 -19.28
CA ARG A 350 2.87 -19.97 -19.79
C ARG A 350 3.61 -21.12 -19.12
N ARG A 351 4.93 -20.99 -18.97
CA ARG A 351 5.74 -22.00 -18.32
C ARG A 351 5.28 -22.27 -16.88
N VAL A 352 5.04 -21.23 -16.11
CA VAL A 352 4.53 -21.40 -14.75
C VAL A 352 3.09 -21.94 -14.75
N ALA A 353 2.23 -21.51 -15.67
CA ALA A 353 0.86 -22.05 -15.80
C ALA A 353 0.86 -23.57 -16.07
N GLU A 354 1.80 -24.07 -16.88
CA GLU A 354 1.88 -25.47 -17.29
C GLU A 354 2.68 -26.33 -16.30
N GLU A 355 3.81 -25.84 -15.82
CA GLU A 355 4.79 -26.61 -15.04
C GLU A 355 4.76 -26.30 -13.53
N GLY A 356 4.19 -25.14 -13.13
CA GLY A 356 4.34 -24.58 -11.79
C GLY A 356 5.73 -23.95 -11.59
N ILE A 357 6.21 -23.94 -10.35
CA ILE A 357 7.56 -23.49 -9.99
C ILE A 357 8.38 -24.68 -9.44
N PRO A 358 9.70 -24.69 -9.65
CA PRO A 358 10.58 -25.69 -9.05
C PRO A 358 10.53 -25.65 -7.52
N GLU A 359 10.69 -26.81 -6.87
CA GLU A 359 10.70 -26.92 -5.41
C GLU A 359 11.78 -26.06 -4.76
N ASP A 360 12.98 -25.99 -5.36
CA ASP A 360 14.06 -25.13 -4.85
C ASP A 360 13.69 -23.64 -4.87
N ASP A 361 12.93 -23.19 -5.88
CA ASP A 361 12.43 -21.81 -5.98
C ASP A 361 11.37 -21.54 -4.91
N LEU A 362 10.47 -22.51 -4.69
CA LEU A 362 9.48 -22.44 -3.61
C LEU A 362 10.17 -22.29 -2.26
N GLU A 363 11.13 -23.14 -1.95
CA GLU A 363 11.84 -23.11 -0.67
C GLU A 363 12.68 -21.82 -0.49
N ARG A 364 13.25 -21.28 -1.57
CA ARG A 364 13.92 -19.96 -1.51
C ARG A 364 12.91 -18.83 -1.23
N ALA A 365 11.77 -18.87 -1.90
CA ALA A 365 10.71 -17.86 -1.69
C ALA A 365 10.19 -17.89 -0.26
N LYS A 366 9.90 -19.08 0.30
CA LYS A 366 9.47 -19.23 1.70
C LYS A 366 10.49 -18.61 2.65
N ARG A 367 11.75 -19.01 2.58
CA ARG A 367 12.81 -18.45 3.45
C ARG A 367 12.93 -16.93 3.34
N TYR A 368 12.82 -16.38 2.16
CA TYR A 368 12.87 -14.92 1.98
C TYR A 368 11.64 -14.24 2.58
N LEU A 369 10.45 -14.72 2.24
CA LEU A 369 9.19 -14.11 2.66
C LEU A 369 8.98 -14.16 4.17
N THR A 370 9.41 -15.24 4.82
CA THR A 370 9.32 -15.39 6.28
C THR A 370 10.40 -14.58 6.98
N GLY A 371 11.65 -14.63 6.47
CA GLY A 371 12.77 -13.90 7.07
C GLY A 371 12.67 -12.37 6.94
N ALA A 372 12.15 -11.88 5.81
CA ALA A 372 12.03 -10.45 5.57
C ALA A 372 10.79 -9.81 6.24
N PHE A 373 9.84 -10.60 6.71
CA PHE A 373 8.56 -10.08 7.21
C PHE A 373 8.72 -9.18 8.43
N ALA A 374 9.52 -9.58 9.41
CA ALA A 374 9.76 -8.80 10.62
C ALA A 374 10.38 -7.41 10.33
N LEU A 375 11.15 -7.29 9.25
CA LEU A 375 11.77 -6.01 8.86
C LEU A 375 10.76 -4.95 8.38
N ARG A 376 9.51 -5.33 8.15
CA ARG A 376 8.44 -4.41 7.79
C ARG A 376 7.89 -3.62 8.97
N PHE A 377 8.18 -4.04 10.20
CA PHE A 377 7.63 -3.50 11.44
C PHE A 377 8.67 -2.69 12.23
N ASP A 378 9.47 -1.89 11.53
CA ASP A 378 10.54 -1.08 12.11
C ASP A 378 10.06 0.23 12.77
N SER A 379 8.75 0.50 12.73
CA SER A 379 8.16 1.69 13.35
C SER A 379 6.67 1.49 13.65
N ASN A 380 6.19 2.18 14.71
CA ASN A 380 4.78 2.16 15.13
C ASN A 380 3.83 2.52 13.97
N ALA A 381 4.21 3.48 13.13
CA ALA A 381 3.40 3.89 11.97
C ALA A 381 3.26 2.78 10.91
N LYS A 382 4.32 1.98 10.67
CA LYS A 382 4.24 0.84 9.75
C LYS A 382 3.39 -0.29 10.32
N ILE A 383 3.49 -0.52 11.64
CA ILE A 383 2.63 -1.49 12.32
C ILE A 383 1.16 -1.02 12.22
N ALA A 384 0.86 0.24 12.58
CA ALA A 384 -0.51 0.78 12.51
C ALA A 384 -1.11 0.66 11.11
N ARG A 385 -0.34 0.99 10.07
CA ARG A 385 -0.79 0.85 8.67
C ARG A 385 -1.05 -0.60 8.29
N PHE A 386 -0.19 -1.52 8.72
CA PHE A 386 -0.41 -2.95 8.50
C PHE A 386 -1.70 -3.43 9.19
N LEU A 387 -1.97 -2.97 10.41
CA LEU A 387 -3.16 -3.33 11.16
C LEU A 387 -4.45 -2.83 10.50
N VAL A 388 -4.44 -1.60 9.95
CA VAL A 388 -5.57 -1.08 9.18
C VAL A 388 -5.80 -1.94 7.93
N GLY A 389 -4.77 -2.23 7.15
CA GLY A 389 -4.90 -3.10 5.98
C GLY A 389 -5.38 -4.51 6.35
N ALA A 390 -4.89 -5.08 7.46
CA ALA A 390 -5.34 -6.39 7.92
C ALA A 390 -6.82 -6.41 8.34
N GLN A 391 -7.33 -5.31 8.92
CA GLN A 391 -8.76 -5.15 9.22
C GLN A 391 -9.60 -5.04 7.95
N GLU A 392 -9.17 -4.21 7.00
CA GLU A 392 -9.87 -4.01 5.71
C GLU A 392 -9.98 -5.30 4.91
N GLU A 393 -8.94 -6.12 4.96
CA GLU A 393 -8.85 -7.42 4.28
C GLU A 393 -9.40 -8.60 5.10
N ASN A 394 -10.00 -8.35 6.27
CA ASN A 394 -10.58 -9.36 7.18
C ASN A 394 -9.61 -10.49 7.55
N LEU A 395 -8.34 -10.20 7.77
CA LEU A 395 -7.31 -11.23 8.02
C LEU A 395 -7.30 -11.77 9.46
N GLY A 396 -7.98 -11.09 10.39
CA GLY A 396 -8.02 -11.44 11.81
C GLY A 396 -6.81 -10.94 12.60
N LEU A 397 -6.97 -10.88 13.92
CA LEU A 397 -5.97 -10.37 14.87
C LEU A 397 -4.67 -11.17 14.84
N ASP A 398 -4.76 -12.49 14.66
CA ASP A 398 -3.61 -13.38 14.71
C ASP A 398 -2.77 -13.39 13.43
N TYR A 399 -3.24 -12.75 12.34
CA TYR A 399 -2.61 -12.88 11.03
C TYR A 399 -1.14 -12.52 11.04
N ILE A 400 -0.73 -11.47 11.74
CA ILE A 400 0.68 -11.04 11.81
C ILE A 400 1.58 -12.14 12.39
N ASN A 401 1.05 -12.95 13.32
CA ASN A 401 1.77 -14.01 14.00
C ASN A 401 1.75 -15.33 13.23
N ILE A 402 0.62 -15.66 12.55
CA ILE A 402 0.47 -16.95 11.84
C ILE A 402 0.88 -16.89 10.36
N ARG A 403 1.08 -15.69 9.78
CA ARG A 403 1.38 -15.51 8.36
C ARG A 403 2.59 -16.34 7.90
N ASN A 404 3.63 -16.38 8.70
CA ASN A 404 4.83 -17.12 8.35
C ASN A 404 4.56 -18.63 8.31
N ASP A 405 3.77 -19.14 9.24
CA ASP A 405 3.36 -20.56 9.24
C ASP A 405 2.50 -20.88 8.02
N LEU A 406 1.62 -19.97 7.61
CA LEU A 406 0.83 -20.11 6.37
C LEU A 406 1.72 -20.17 5.14
N ILE A 407 2.80 -19.39 5.07
CA ILE A 407 3.76 -19.42 3.97
C ILE A 407 4.58 -20.73 3.99
N GLU A 408 5.08 -21.15 5.16
CA GLU A 408 5.84 -22.39 5.30
C GLU A 408 5.00 -23.63 4.95
N ALA A 409 3.69 -23.58 5.19
CA ALA A 409 2.77 -24.67 4.86
C ALA A 409 2.49 -24.83 3.35
N VAL A 410 2.85 -23.86 2.49
CA VAL A 410 2.61 -23.95 1.04
C VAL A 410 3.39 -25.11 0.44
N THR A 411 2.69 -25.97 -0.30
CA THR A 411 3.25 -27.16 -0.96
C THR A 411 3.41 -26.96 -2.47
N VAL A 412 4.16 -27.84 -3.12
CA VAL A 412 4.30 -27.88 -4.58
C VAL A 412 2.93 -28.13 -5.24
N GLU A 413 2.08 -28.92 -4.60
CA GLU A 413 0.70 -29.20 -5.07
C GLU A 413 -0.17 -27.94 -5.04
N ASP A 414 -0.03 -27.13 -4.00
CA ASP A 414 -0.72 -25.83 -3.91
C ASP A 414 -0.25 -24.90 -5.04
N ILE A 415 1.04 -24.85 -5.29
CA ILE A 415 1.58 -24.07 -6.41
C ILE A 415 1.03 -24.54 -7.75
N ARG A 416 1.00 -25.86 -8.00
CA ARG A 416 0.43 -26.42 -9.24
C ARG A 416 -1.06 -26.11 -9.40
N ARG A 417 -1.80 -26.02 -8.30
CA ARG A 417 -3.20 -25.63 -8.31
C ARG A 417 -3.36 -24.16 -8.69
N VAL A 418 -2.62 -23.26 -8.03
CA VAL A 418 -2.74 -21.82 -8.26
C VAL A 418 -2.07 -21.36 -9.55
N SER A 419 -1.11 -22.11 -10.10
CA SER A 419 -0.50 -21.77 -11.39
C SER A 419 -1.51 -21.77 -12.54
N LYS A 420 -2.60 -22.53 -12.42
CA LYS A 420 -3.71 -22.54 -13.38
C LYS A 420 -4.52 -21.24 -13.43
N LEU A 421 -4.32 -20.33 -12.48
CA LEU A 421 -4.88 -18.98 -12.53
C LEU A 421 -4.21 -18.14 -13.61
N LEU A 422 -2.97 -18.46 -13.97
CA LEU A 422 -2.22 -17.71 -14.97
C LEU A 422 -2.76 -18.01 -16.36
N ASP A 423 -3.24 -16.96 -17.04
CA ASP A 423 -3.72 -17.03 -18.42
C ASP A 423 -2.80 -16.22 -19.35
N PRO A 424 -1.83 -16.87 -20.01
CA PRO A 424 -0.90 -16.18 -20.92
C PRO A 424 -1.57 -15.52 -22.12
N GLN A 425 -2.76 -16.02 -22.53
CA GLN A 425 -3.54 -15.49 -23.65
C GLN A 425 -4.51 -14.40 -23.20
N GLY A 426 -4.96 -14.47 -21.94
CA GLY A 426 -5.90 -13.52 -21.34
C GLY A 426 -5.26 -12.26 -20.78
N LEU A 427 -3.94 -12.08 -20.89
CA LEU A 427 -3.28 -10.87 -20.41
C LEU A 427 -3.82 -9.62 -21.13
N SER A 428 -4.31 -8.66 -20.34
CA SER A 428 -4.61 -7.30 -20.78
C SER A 428 -3.32 -6.49 -20.72
N ILE A 429 -2.87 -5.95 -21.83
CA ILE A 429 -1.59 -5.25 -21.94
C ILE A 429 -1.83 -3.87 -22.54
N VAL A 430 -1.28 -2.84 -21.92
CA VAL A 430 -1.19 -1.49 -22.48
C VAL A 430 0.27 -1.14 -22.63
N VAL A 431 0.66 -0.70 -23.81
CA VAL A 431 2.01 -0.25 -24.17
C VAL A 431 1.97 1.24 -24.49
N VAL A 432 2.82 2.02 -23.86
CA VAL A 432 2.97 3.47 -24.12
C VAL A 432 4.41 3.74 -24.55
N GLY A 433 4.57 4.42 -25.70
CA GLY A 433 5.86 4.73 -26.30
C GLY A 433 5.82 4.69 -27.81
N LYS A 434 6.94 4.35 -28.45
CA LYS A 434 7.03 4.09 -29.89
C LYS A 434 7.46 2.64 -30.14
N PRO A 435 6.63 1.66 -29.76
CA PRO A 435 7.01 0.25 -29.79
C PRO A 435 7.27 -0.21 -31.22
N ALA A 436 8.38 -0.91 -31.42
CA ALA A 436 8.65 -1.61 -32.68
C ALA A 436 8.25 -3.08 -32.56
N GLY A 437 7.63 -3.62 -33.60
CA GLY A 437 7.29 -5.05 -33.69
C GLY A 437 6.01 -5.49 -32.94
N LEU A 438 5.18 -4.55 -32.55
CA LEU A 438 3.85 -4.81 -31.96
C LEU A 438 2.77 -4.39 -32.95
#